data_81be1e173ebc62d4f1684ecd5b8379b7
#
_entry.id   81be1e173ebc62d4f1684ecd5b8379b7
#
_cell.length_a   1.000
_cell.length_b   1.000
_cell.length_c   1.000
_cell.angle_alpha   90.00
_cell.angle_beta   90.00
_cell.angle_gamma   90.00
#
_symmetry.space_group_name_H-M   'P 1'
#
loop_
_entity.id
_entity.type
_entity.pdbx_description
1 polymer ?
#
loop_
_entity_poly.entity_id
_entity_poly.type
_entity_poly.pdbx_seq_one_letter_code
_entity_poly.pdbx_strand_id
1 'polypeptide(L)'
;MTFDPKTDRFPYPENTDRHYLEVHKDRGIVFDTEYPYIDRSKAFRFRQGLVRILLNILVFPLCRIRLGLKIEGRENLKKHRDVLNNGTLSVANHVHMWDYLSIMRAIRPYRSNLLSWAPNINGENGTLIRMVGGIPIPDSNIAATKTYLKAVRNLLQNDHGWLHIYPEGSMWEYYAPVRPFKRGAAHIAVDTNKPILPLGFSYRKPGWIRKHIFRQIACFTLRIGEPLFPNPAMNPKEREKDLTIRCHDAVCRLAGIEPEDNLYPPLFNDSKRIDYYTDTYGIGYKGSH
;
A
#
# COMPACT_ATOMS: atom_id res chain seq x y z
N MET A 1 22.00 -9.98 -4.31
CA MET A 1 20.83 -10.89 -4.39
C MET A 1 19.97 -10.66 -3.17
N THR A 2 18.77 -10.17 -3.35
CA THR A 2 17.76 -10.09 -2.30
C THR A 2 17.37 -11.51 -1.90
N PHE A 3 17.24 -11.76 -0.59
CA PHE A 3 16.77 -13.05 -0.09
C PHE A 3 15.31 -13.24 -0.55
N ASP A 4 15.04 -14.31 -1.30
CA ASP A 4 13.70 -14.70 -1.70
C ASP A 4 13.21 -15.77 -0.70
N PRO A 5 12.15 -15.50 0.06
CA PRO A 5 11.58 -16.46 0.99
C PRO A 5 10.71 -17.52 0.31
N LYS A 6 10.72 -17.61 -1.03
CA LYS A 6 9.93 -18.58 -1.78
C LYS A 6 9.86 -19.91 -1.07
N THR A 7 8.69 -20.30 -0.83
CA THR A 7 8.42 -21.60 -0.25
C THR A 7 7.18 -22.16 -0.92
N ASP A 8 7.15 -23.44 -1.09
CA ASP A 8 5.96 -24.23 -1.46
C ASP A 8 4.79 -24.05 -0.46
N ARG A 9 5.00 -23.21 0.57
CA ARG A 9 4.03 -22.92 1.62
C ARG A 9 3.01 -21.84 1.25
N PHE A 10 3.25 -21.08 0.18
CA PHE A 10 2.40 -19.98 -0.25
C PHE A 10 1.93 -20.21 -1.68
N PRO A 11 0.89 -21.05 -1.88
CA PRO A 11 0.31 -21.25 -3.20
C PRO A 11 -0.42 -19.96 -3.61
N TYR A 12 0.22 -19.16 -4.44
CA TYR A 12 -0.38 -17.93 -4.95
C TYR A 12 -1.45 -18.25 -5.98
N PRO A 13 -2.56 -17.48 -6.01
CA PRO A 13 -3.63 -17.69 -6.98
C PRO A 13 -3.14 -17.48 -8.42
N GLU A 14 -3.62 -18.27 -9.35
CA GLU A 14 -3.40 -18.05 -10.79
C GLU A 14 -4.05 -16.73 -11.24
N ASN A 15 -5.24 -16.45 -10.72
CA ASN A 15 -5.90 -15.16 -10.94
C ASN A 15 -5.28 -14.10 -10.01
N THR A 16 -4.59 -13.13 -10.60
CA THR A 16 -3.87 -12.06 -9.92
C THR A 16 -4.75 -11.10 -9.14
N ASP A 17 -6.04 -11.03 -9.47
CA ASP A 17 -7.03 -10.20 -8.77
C ASP A 17 -7.65 -10.90 -7.55
N ARG A 18 -7.44 -12.21 -7.41
CA ARG A 18 -7.94 -12.95 -6.27
C ARG A 18 -7.17 -12.60 -5.01
N HIS A 19 -7.90 -12.34 -3.93
CA HIS A 19 -7.31 -12.15 -2.61
C HIS A 19 -6.73 -13.47 -2.09
N TYR A 20 -5.52 -13.40 -1.55
CA TYR A 20 -4.86 -14.56 -0.92
C TYR A 20 -5.56 -14.97 0.39
N LEU A 21 -6.04 -13.99 1.15
CA LEU A 21 -6.81 -14.23 2.37
C LEU A 21 -8.30 -14.03 2.09
N GLU A 22 -9.10 -15.02 2.49
CA GLU A 22 -10.55 -14.93 2.44
C GLU A 22 -11.10 -14.32 3.73
N VAL A 23 -12.15 -13.51 3.61
CA VAL A 23 -12.87 -12.93 4.74
C VAL A 23 -14.13 -13.76 4.94
N HIS A 24 -14.24 -14.45 6.09
CA HIS A 24 -15.31 -15.40 6.34
C HIS A 24 -16.55 -14.80 7.00
N LYS A 25 -16.41 -13.65 7.66
CA LYS A 25 -17.50 -13.00 8.38
C LYS A 25 -17.97 -11.75 7.68
N ASP A 26 -19.28 -11.62 7.51
CA ASP A 26 -19.93 -10.41 7.04
C ASP A 26 -20.77 -9.82 8.20
N ARG A 27 -20.47 -8.57 8.58
CA ARG A 27 -21.18 -7.82 9.63
C ARG A 27 -22.38 -7.04 9.10
N GLY A 28 -22.68 -7.12 7.81
CA GLY A 28 -23.80 -6.44 7.18
C GLY A 28 -23.65 -4.93 7.09
N ILE A 29 -22.42 -4.39 7.11
CA ILE A 29 -22.18 -2.95 6.98
C ILE A 29 -22.38 -2.53 5.52
N VAL A 30 -23.29 -1.59 5.28
CA VAL A 30 -23.53 -1.03 3.96
C VAL A 30 -22.65 0.20 3.75
N PHE A 31 -21.88 0.20 2.65
CA PHE A 31 -21.02 1.32 2.27
C PHE A 31 -21.72 2.19 1.20
N ASP A 32 -22.72 2.94 1.62
CA ASP A 32 -23.54 3.79 0.77
C ASP A 32 -23.12 5.29 0.84
N THR A 33 -24.03 6.17 0.43
CA THR A 33 -23.83 7.62 0.47
C THR A 33 -23.82 8.21 1.87
N GLU A 34 -24.44 7.56 2.84
CA GLU A 34 -24.53 8.00 4.23
C GLU A 34 -23.38 7.47 5.10
N TYR A 35 -22.62 6.50 4.58
CA TYR A 35 -21.51 5.92 5.33
C TYR A 35 -20.40 6.94 5.60
N PRO A 36 -19.92 7.08 6.85
CA PRO A 36 -18.87 8.01 7.20
C PRO A 36 -17.50 7.46 6.80
N TYR A 37 -17.13 7.54 5.50
CA TYR A 37 -15.85 7.06 4.97
C TYR A 37 -14.67 7.58 5.78
N ILE A 38 -14.72 8.85 6.19
CA ILE A 38 -13.78 9.46 7.14
C ILE A 38 -14.59 10.01 8.30
N ASP A 39 -14.58 9.26 9.42
CA ASP A 39 -15.28 9.66 10.63
C ASP A 39 -14.51 10.76 11.37
N ARG A 40 -15.10 11.96 11.44
CA ARG A 40 -14.55 13.14 12.12
C ARG A 40 -15.17 13.36 13.50
N SER A 41 -16.02 12.45 13.99
CA SER A 41 -16.64 12.59 15.31
C SER A 41 -15.61 12.61 16.43
N LYS A 42 -15.86 13.41 17.46
CA LYS A 42 -14.95 13.54 18.62
C LYS A 42 -14.73 12.17 19.29
N ALA A 43 -15.79 11.37 19.41
CA ALA A 43 -15.73 10.05 20.03
C ALA A 43 -14.84 9.07 19.23
N PHE A 44 -14.96 9.07 17.90
CA PHE A 44 -14.14 8.22 17.04
C PHE A 44 -12.67 8.65 17.11
N ARG A 45 -12.39 9.95 16.99
CA ARG A 45 -11.04 10.50 17.05
C ARG A 45 -10.36 10.23 18.40
N PHE A 46 -11.11 10.31 19.49
CA PHE A 46 -10.60 9.96 20.83
C PHE A 46 -10.21 8.49 20.91
N ARG A 47 -11.12 7.57 20.52
CA ARG A 47 -10.83 6.12 20.47
C ARG A 47 -9.64 5.79 19.56
N GLN A 48 -9.58 6.42 18.40
CA GLN A 48 -8.45 6.27 17.48
C GLN A 48 -7.13 6.76 18.13
N GLY A 49 -7.19 7.83 18.93
CA GLY A 49 -6.05 8.32 19.69
C GLY A 49 -5.54 7.28 20.71
N LEU A 50 -6.43 6.65 21.46
CA LEU A 50 -6.08 5.58 22.40
C LEU A 50 -5.45 4.37 21.70
N VAL A 51 -6.05 3.93 20.58
CA VAL A 51 -5.48 2.84 19.77
C VAL A 51 -4.06 3.21 19.29
N ARG A 52 -3.82 4.44 18.88
CA ARG A 52 -2.48 4.90 18.45
C ARG A 52 -1.46 4.91 19.58
N ILE A 53 -1.87 5.23 20.81
CA ILE A 53 -0.99 5.12 21.98
C ILE A 53 -0.59 3.65 22.16
N LEU A 54 -1.57 2.74 22.14
CA LEU A 54 -1.35 1.31 22.26
C LEU A 54 -0.42 0.78 21.14
N LEU A 55 -0.64 1.21 19.90
CA LEU A 55 0.22 0.86 18.77
C LEU A 55 1.68 1.29 19.02
N ASN A 56 1.89 2.52 19.54
CA ASN A 56 3.24 3.04 19.81
C ASN A 56 3.96 2.27 20.92
N ILE A 57 3.26 1.93 21.99
CA ILE A 57 3.85 1.31 23.18
C ILE A 57 4.07 -0.20 23.00
N LEU A 58 3.09 -0.89 22.41
CA LEU A 58 3.12 -2.36 22.33
C LEU A 58 3.34 -2.87 20.90
N VAL A 59 2.52 -2.41 19.96
CA VAL A 59 2.43 -3.08 18.65
C VAL A 59 3.65 -2.78 17.78
N PHE A 60 4.12 -1.55 17.73
CA PHE A 60 5.29 -1.22 16.90
C PHE A 60 6.61 -1.85 17.41
N PRO A 61 6.89 -1.91 18.72
CA PRO A 61 8.01 -2.73 19.22
C PRO A 61 7.87 -4.21 18.86
N LEU A 62 6.65 -4.76 19.04
CA LEU A 62 6.37 -6.15 18.69
C LEU A 62 6.54 -6.42 17.19
N CYS A 63 6.04 -5.55 16.31
CA CYS A 63 6.26 -5.63 14.87
C CYS A 63 7.77 -5.66 14.52
N ARG A 64 8.56 -4.81 15.18
CA ARG A 64 10.02 -4.79 14.97
C ARG A 64 10.67 -6.13 15.32
N ILE A 65 10.25 -6.74 16.42
CA ILE A 65 10.76 -8.03 16.87
C ILE A 65 10.22 -9.14 15.95
N ARG A 66 8.89 -9.18 15.76
CA ARG A 66 8.18 -10.24 15.02
C ARG A 66 8.56 -10.29 13.54
N LEU A 67 8.76 -9.13 12.89
CA LEU A 67 9.10 -9.04 11.47
C LEU A 67 10.62 -8.87 11.25
N GLY A 68 11.42 -8.72 12.29
CA GLY A 68 12.82 -8.32 12.15
C GLY A 68 12.95 -7.01 11.37
N LEU A 69 11.99 -6.09 11.55
CA LEU A 69 11.82 -4.90 10.72
C LEU A 69 13.00 -3.95 10.82
N LYS A 70 13.59 -3.61 9.67
CA LYS A 70 14.54 -2.52 9.47
C LYS A 70 13.85 -1.44 8.62
N ILE A 71 14.03 -0.17 8.97
CA ILE A 71 13.48 0.97 8.21
C ILE A 71 14.66 1.78 7.72
N GLU A 72 14.67 2.08 6.42
CA GLU A 72 15.69 2.86 5.71
C GLU A 72 15.02 4.02 4.94
N GLY A 73 15.75 5.10 4.63
CA GLY A 73 15.23 6.21 3.84
C GLY A 73 14.39 7.22 4.63
N ARG A 74 14.44 7.22 5.98
CA ARG A 74 13.69 8.21 6.79
C ARG A 74 14.18 9.64 6.62
N GLU A 75 15.37 9.84 6.12
CA GLU A 75 15.91 11.13 5.70
C GLU A 75 15.05 11.79 4.62
N ASN A 76 14.43 11.02 3.72
CA ASN A 76 13.51 11.54 2.71
C ASN A 76 12.27 12.19 3.31
N LEU A 77 11.77 11.69 4.46
CA LEU A 77 10.66 12.35 5.17
C LEU A 77 11.05 13.74 5.71
N LYS A 78 12.30 13.90 6.11
CA LYS A 78 12.81 15.19 6.61
C LYS A 78 13.08 16.15 5.43
N LYS A 79 13.73 15.64 4.38
CA LYS A 79 14.09 16.38 3.17
C LYS A 79 12.86 16.99 2.49
N HIS A 80 11.75 16.23 2.45
CA HIS A 80 10.52 16.62 1.74
C HIS A 80 9.37 17.03 2.69
N ARG A 81 9.72 17.46 3.91
CA ARG A 81 8.74 17.76 4.96
C ARG A 81 7.63 18.73 4.51
N ASP A 82 8.01 19.78 3.81
CA ASP A 82 7.05 20.84 3.39
C ASP A 82 6.01 20.29 2.42
N VAL A 83 6.46 19.42 1.50
CA VAL A 83 5.58 18.73 0.56
C VAL A 83 4.67 17.74 1.27
N LEU A 84 5.26 16.90 2.14
CA LEU A 84 4.55 15.82 2.81
C LEU A 84 3.53 16.30 3.83
N ASN A 85 3.73 17.47 4.43
CA ASN A 85 2.76 18.11 5.34
C ASN A 85 1.51 18.64 4.62
N ASN A 86 1.53 18.71 3.29
CA ASN A 86 0.46 19.34 2.51
C ASN A 86 -0.50 18.34 1.87
N GLY A 87 -0.63 17.17 2.46
CA GLY A 87 -1.43 16.06 1.93
C GLY A 87 -0.62 15.18 0.99
N THR A 88 -0.58 13.88 1.29
CA THR A 88 0.32 12.94 0.61
C THR A 88 -0.34 11.58 0.44
N LEU A 89 -0.12 10.97 -0.72
CA LEU A 89 -0.37 9.54 -0.90
C LEU A 89 0.93 8.77 -0.64
N SER A 90 0.81 7.50 -0.26
CA SER A 90 1.93 6.56 -0.29
C SER A 90 1.50 5.23 -0.86
N VAL A 91 2.42 4.54 -1.53
CA VAL A 91 2.19 3.23 -2.12
C VAL A 91 3.29 2.26 -1.69
N ALA A 92 2.96 0.96 -1.64
CA ALA A 92 3.93 -0.10 -1.37
C ALA A 92 3.48 -1.41 -2.00
N ASN A 93 4.42 -2.36 -2.14
CA ASN A 93 4.08 -3.77 -2.36
C ASN A 93 3.42 -4.37 -1.11
N HIS A 94 2.45 -5.27 -1.30
CA HIS A 94 1.61 -5.81 -0.23
C HIS A 94 1.97 -7.26 0.08
N VAL A 95 2.81 -7.47 1.09
CA VAL A 95 3.56 -8.71 1.31
C VAL A 95 3.34 -9.39 2.65
N HIS A 96 2.60 -8.77 3.57
CA HIS A 96 2.33 -9.35 4.89
C HIS A 96 1.15 -8.65 5.58
N MET A 97 0.36 -9.39 6.38
CA MET A 97 -0.78 -8.82 7.13
C MET A 97 -0.41 -7.68 8.09
N TRP A 98 0.86 -7.58 8.52
CA TRP A 98 1.35 -6.53 9.41
C TRP A 98 2.17 -5.44 8.69
N ASP A 99 2.21 -5.44 7.37
CA ASP A 99 3.00 -4.47 6.62
C ASP A 99 2.50 -3.04 6.80
N TYR A 100 1.19 -2.83 6.86
CA TYR A 100 0.63 -1.51 7.15
C TYR A 100 1.05 -0.94 8.52
N LEU A 101 1.17 -1.79 9.54
CA LEU A 101 1.70 -1.37 10.85
C LEU A 101 3.16 -0.94 10.73
N SER A 102 3.94 -1.62 9.89
CA SER A 102 5.32 -1.25 9.58
C SER A 102 5.40 0.09 8.87
N ILE A 103 4.49 0.36 7.93
CA ILE A 103 4.38 1.65 7.23
C ILE A 103 4.00 2.76 8.20
N MET A 104 2.97 2.57 9.03
CA MET A 104 2.57 3.54 10.07
C MET A 104 3.75 3.91 10.97
N ARG A 105 4.59 2.92 11.34
CA ARG A 105 5.81 3.15 12.12
C ARG A 105 6.86 3.94 11.32
N ALA A 106 7.06 3.57 10.04
CA ALA A 106 8.10 4.13 9.20
C ALA A 106 7.91 5.61 8.90
N ILE A 107 6.68 6.03 8.61
CA ILE A 107 6.34 7.40 8.22
C ILE A 107 6.14 8.36 9.40
N ARG A 108 6.32 7.93 10.65
CA ARG A 108 6.19 8.83 11.81
C ARG A 108 7.07 10.07 11.66
N PRO A 109 6.56 11.26 12.02
CA PRO A 109 5.37 11.55 12.84
C PRO A 109 4.04 11.59 12.10
N TYR A 110 4.01 11.36 10.78
CA TYR A 110 2.78 11.42 9.99
C TYR A 110 1.79 10.33 10.39
N ARG A 111 0.50 10.59 10.12
CA ARG A 111 -0.61 9.70 10.44
C ARG A 111 -1.31 9.32 9.14
N SER A 112 -1.11 8.09 8.69
CA SER A 112 -1.78 7.62 7.49
C SER A 112 -3.19 7.10 7.75
N ASN A 113 -4.02 7.18 6.71
CA ASN A 113 -5.19 6.35 6.51
C ASN A 113 -4.83 5.28 5.47
N LEU A 114 -5.61 4.20 5.41
CA LEU A 114 -5.40 3.08 4.50
C LEU A 114 -6.65 2.87 3.64
N LEU A 115 -6.52 2.82 2.32
CA LEU A 115 -7.61 2.28 1.50
C LEU A 115 -7.70 0.78 1.73
N SER A 116 -8.90 0.32 2.03
CA SER A 116 -9.16 -1.07 2.36
C SER A 116 -10.30 -1.63 1.50
N TRP A 117 -10.14 -2.84 1.03
CA TRP A 117 -11.22 -3.58 0.41
C TRP A 117 -12.42 -3.68 1.37
N ALA A 118 -13.63 -3.41 0.86
CA ALA A 118 -14.84 -3.33 1.67
C ALA A 118 -15.08 -4.56 2.56
N PRO A 119 -14.90 -5.81 2.08
CA PRO A 119 -15.04 -7.00 2.92
C PRO A 119 -14.09 -7.04 4.12
N ASN A 120 -12.88 -6.47 4.04
CA ASN A 120 -11.98 -6.41 5.20
C ASN A 120 -12.56 -5.55 6.33
N ILE A 121 -13.24 -4.46 5.99
CA ILE A 121 -13.93 -3.60 6.97
C ILE A 121 -15.21 -4.28 7.47
N ASN A 122 -15.87 -5.05 6.63
CA ASN A 122 -17.06 -5.81 6.98
C ASN A 122 -16.76 -7.12 7.74
N GLY A 123 -15.52 -7.56 7.71
CA GLY A 123 -15.03 -8.76 8.35
C GLY A 123 -14.78 -8.65 9.85
N GLU A 124 -14.26 -9.71 10.44
CA GLU A 124 -13.99 -9.85 11.88
C GLU A 124 -13.12 -8.73 12.46
N ASN A 125 -12.07 -8.36 11.75
CA ASN A 125 -11.10 -7.35 12.16
C ASN A 125 -11.47 -5.93 11.72
N GLY A 126 -12.64 -5.73 11.12
CA GLY A 126 -13.00 -4.46 10.48
C GLY A 126 -13.01 -3.28 11.43
N THR A 127 -13.44 -3.46 12.69
CA THR A 127 -13.37 -2.39 13.70
C THR A 127 -11.93 -1.96 13.97
N LEU A 128 -10.99 -2.91 14.09
CA LEU A 128 -9.59 -2.61 14.29
C LEU A 128 -9.01 -1.92 13.05
N ILE A 129 -9.32 -2.39 11.85
CA ILE A 129 -8.90 -1.77 10.59
C ILE A 129 -9.40 -0.33 10.51
N ARG A 130 -10.64 -0.06 10.90
CA ARG A 130 -11.18 1.32 10.99
C ARG A 130 -10.41 2.16 12.00
N MET A 131 -10.11 1.63 13.19
CA MET A 131 -9.37 2.35 14.24
C MET A 131 -7.93 2.70 13.82
N VAL A 132 -7.29 1.89 12.99
CA VAL A 132 -5.96 2.21 12.43
C VAL A 132 -6.01 3.09 11.19
N GLY A 133 -7.19 3.55 10.78
CA GLY A 133 -7.37 4.49 9.68
C GLY A 133 -7.88 3.87 8.37
N GLY A 134 -8.42 2.64 8.41
CA GLY A 134 -8.99 1.98 7.25
C GLY A 134 -10.19 2.74 6.67
N ILE A 135 -10.19 2.99 5.37
CA ILE A 135 -11.27 3.62 4.58
C ILE A 135 -11.77 2.57 3.60
N PRO A 136 -13.03 2.11 3.68
CA PRO A 136 -13.54 1.12 2.75
C PRO A 136 -13.67 1.71 1.34
N ILE A 137 -13.33 0.91 0.35
CA ILE A 137 -13.61 1.22 -1.06
C ILE A 137 -14.98 0.62 -1.38
N PRO A 138 -16.02 1.41 -1.71
CA PRO A 138 -17.31 0.87 -2.09
C PRO A 138 -17.22 0.12 -3.42
N ASP A 139 -17.86 -1.03 -3.52
CA ASP A 139 -17.70 -1.97 -4.64
C ASP A 139 -18.89 -2.01 -5.62
N SER A 140 -20.04 -1.44 -5.28
CA SER A 140 -21.27 -1.68 -6.04
C SER A 140 -22.15 -0.48 -6.37
N ASN A 141 -21.81 0.72 -5.89
CA ASN A 141 -22.70 1.88 -6.05
C ASN A 141 -21.93 3.13 -6.52
N ILE A 142 -22.31 3.65 -7.71
CA ILE A 142 -21.69 4.85 -8.29
C ILE A 142 -21.84 6.07 -7.36
N ALA A 143 -22.99 6.24 -6.71
CA ALA A 143 -23.21 7.35 -5.79
C ALA A 143 -22.32 7.23 -4.54
N ALA A 144 -22.21 6.04 -3.97
CA ALA A 144 -21.29 5.74 -2.87
C ALA A 144 -19.82 5.99 -3.27
N THR A 145 -19.44 5.58 -4.49
CA THR A 145 -18.10 5.84 -5.02
C THR A 145 -17.81 7.34 -5.14
N LYS A 146 -18.76 8.15 -5.58
CA LYS A 146 -18.62 9.62 -5.62
C LYS A 146 -18.45 10.21 -4.21
N THR A 147 -19.24 9.74 -3.24
CA THR A 147 -19.14 10.19 -1.83
C THR A 147 -17.79 9.81 -1.24
N TYR A 148 -17.34 8.58 -1.46
CA TYR A 148 -16.02 8.09 -1.06
C TYR A 148 -14.89 8.94 -1.66
N LEU A 149 -14.89 9.18 -2.98
CA LEU A 149 -13.86 10.00 -3.65
C LEU A 149 -13.88 11.44 -3.14
N LYS A 150 -15.04 12.02 -2.86
CA LYS A 150 -15.15 13.35 -2.23
C LYS A 150 -14.52 13.35 -0.83
N ALA A 151 -14.76 12.31 -0.03
CA ALA A 151 -14.16 12.19 1.30
C ALA A 151 -12.63 12.06 1.24
N VAL A 152 -12.10 11.27 0.30
CA VAL A 152 -10.66 11.12 0.05
C VAL A 152 -10.03 12.43 -0.44
N ARG A 153 -10.69 13.15 -1.37
CA ARG A 153 -10.24 14.47 -1.82
C ARG A 153 -10.16 15.46 -0.66
N ASN A 154 -11.19 15.52 0.17
CA ASN A 154 -11.19 16.38 1.35
C ASN A 154 -10.08 16.03 2.35
N LEU A 155 -9.80 14.73 2.55
CA LEU A 155 -8.69 14.29 3.38
C LEU A 155 -7.35 14.85 2.89
N LEU A 156 -7.10 14.77 1.58
CA LEU A 156 -5.82 15.15 1.00
C LEU A 156 -5.66 16.67 0.82
N GLN A 157 -6.72 17.37 0.41
CA GLN A 157 -6.65 18.79 0.06
C GLN A 157 -6.93 19.71 1.25
N ASN A 158 -7.92 19.39 2.08
CA ASN A 158 -8.40 20.26 3.15
C ASN A 158 -7.82 19.86 4.52
N ASP A 159 -7.75 18.56 4.82
CA ASP A 159 -7.21 18.07 6.09
C ASP A 159 -5.69 17.88 6.02
N HIS A 160 -5.07 18.02 4.85
CA HIS A 160 -3.66 17.76 4.58
C HIS A 160 -3.22 16.38 5.07
N GLY A 161 -4.12 15.41 4.94
CA GLY A 161 -3.96 14.06 5.47
C GLY A 161 -3.04 13.19 4.62
N TRP A 162 -2.76 12.01 5.16
CA TRP A 162 -1.95 10.99 4.49
C TRP A 162 -2.82 9.78 4.15
N LEU A 163 -2.74 9.32 2.90
CA LEU A 163 -3.46 8.15 2.41
C LEU A 163 -2.48 7.09 1.91
N HIS A 164 -2.49 5.90 2.51
CA HIS A 164 -1.74 4.76 2.01
C HIS A 164 -2.60 3.86 1.14
N ILE A 165 -2.04 3.39 0.05
CA ILE A 165 -2.70 2.52 -0.92
C ILE A 165 -1.75 1.39 -1.29
N TYR A 166 -2.26 0.16 -1.31
CA TYR A 166 -1.59 -0.97 -1.94
C TYR A 166 -2.11 -1.12 -3.38
N PRO A 167 -1.39 -0.59 -4.38
CA PRO A 167 -1.91 -0.54 -5.74
C PRO A 167 -1.95 -1.91 -6.42
N GLU A 168 -1.32 -2.91 -5.85
CA GLU A 168 -1.45 -4.31 -6.26
C GLU A 168 -2.86 -4.87 -6.06
N GLY A 169 -3.67 -4.26 -5.18
CA GLY A 169 -5.08 -4.59 -4.96
C GLY A 169 -5.35 -5.77 -4.03
N SER A 170 -4.40 -6.65 -3.79
CA SER A 170 -4.51 -7.78 -2.86
C SER A 170 -3.18 -8.02 -2.15
N MET A 171 -3.20 -8.72 -1.02
CA MET A 171 -1.97 -9.13 -0.32
C MET A 171 -1.54 -10.53 -0.76
N TRP A 172 -0.25 -10.69 -1.08
CA TRP A 172 0.38 -11.99 -1.30
C TRP A 172 1.55 -12.16 -0.35
N GLU A 173 1.35 -13.01 0.64
CA GLU A 173 2.29 -13.12 1.76
C GLU A 173 3.66 -13.65 1.30
N TYR A 174 4.72 -12.93 1.68
CA TYR A 174 6.12 -13.22 1.33
C TYR A 174 6.42 -13.29 -0.19
N TYR A 175 5.56 -12.76 -1.04
CA TYR A 175 5.82 -12.70 -2.48
C TYR A 175 6.92 -11.68 -2.79
N ALA A 176 8.00 -12.11 -3.45
CA ALA A 176 9.17 -11.26 -3.67
C ALA A 176 9.01 -10.27 -4.83
N PRO A 177 8.52 -10.66 -6.02
CA PRO A 177 8.27 -9.72 -7.11
C PRO A 177 7.22 -8.67 -6.73
N VAL A 178 7.33 -7.47 -7.29
CA VAL A 178 6.31 -6.43 -7.17
C VAL A 178 5.25 -6.67 -8.24
N ARG A 179 3.99 -6.85 -7.83
CA ARG A 179 2.91 -7.09 -8.77
C ARG A 179 2.51 -5.81 -9.49
N PRO A 180 1.89 -5.88 -10.69
CA PRO A 180 1.46 -4.71 -11.44
C PRO A 180 0.55 -3.78 -10.63
N PHE A 181 0.74 -2.48 -10.77
CA PHE A 181 -0.03 -1.48 -10.05
C PHE A 181 -1.32 -1.11 -10.78
N LYS A 182 -2.43 -1.13 -10.07
CA LYS A 182 -3.70 -0.55 -10.53
C LYS A 182 -3.63 0.98 -10.47
N ARG A 183 -4.28 1.66 -11.42
CA ARG A 183 -4.20 3.13 -11.59
C ARG A 183 -4.82 3.95 -10.46
N GLY A 184 -5.59 3.35 -9.55
CA GLY A 184 -6.37 4.07 -8.54
C GLY A 184 -5.56 5.06 -7.69
N ALA A 185 -4.33 4.72 -7.31
CA ALA A 185 -3.45 5.62 -6.56
C ALA A 185 -3.04 6.84 -7.39
N ALA A 186 -2.62 6.62 -8.64
CA ALA A 186 -2.24 7.69 -9.56
C ALA A 186 -3.44 8.57 -9.94
N HIS A 187 -4.62 7.97 -10.15
CA HIS A 187 -5.87 8.72 -10.37
C HIS A 187 -6.15 9.71 -9.23
N ILE A 188 -6.13 9.25 -7.98
CA ILE A 188 -6.35 10.12 -6.81
C ILE A 188 -5.26 11.21 -6.73
N ALA A 189 -4.00 10.87 -6.99
CA ALA A 189 -2.89 11.82 -6.97
C ALA A 189 -3.03 12.92 -8.03
N VAL A 190 -3.42 12.55 -9.25
CA VAL A 190 -3.67 13.50 -10.36
C VAL A 190 -4.86 14.38 -10.07
N ASP A 191 -6.00 13.80 -9.62
CA ASP A 191 -7.23 14.52 -9.27
C ASP A 191 -7.02 15.53 -8.14
N THR A 192 -6.18 15.18 -7.15
CA THR A 192 -5.91 16.03 -6.00
C THR A 192 -4.66 16.91 -6.14
N ASN A 193 -3.89 16.71 -7.18
CA ASN A 193 -2.56 17.30 -7.40
C ASN A 193 -1.63 17.10 -6.19
N LYS A 194 -1.60 15.87 -5.66
CA LYS A 194 -0.76 15.50 -4.51
C LYS A 194 0.33 14.49 -4.92
N PRO A 195 1.48 14.52 -4.23
CA PRO A 195 2.56 13.57 -4.50
C PRO A 195 2.21 12.16 -4.02
N ILE A 196 2.88 11.17 -4.61
CA ILE A 196 2.93 9.80 -4.12
C ILE A 196 4.33 9.52 -3.57
N LEU A 197 4.42 9.10 -2.30
CA LEU A 197 5.65 8.60 -1.69
C LEU A 197 5.73 7.08 -1.87
N PRO A 198 6.64 6.55 -2.68
CA PRO A 198 6.84 5.12 -2.82
C PRO A 198 7.56 4.55 -1.60
N LEU A 199 7.11 3.38 -1.15
CA LEU A 199 7.73 2.58 -0.10
C LEU A 199 7.91 1.16 -0.65
N GLY A 200 9.00 0.48 -0.28
CA GLY A 200 9.27 -0.88 -0.78
C GLY A 200 9.67 -1.83 0.35
N PHE A 201 9.00 -2.96 0.42
CA PHE A 201 9.40 -4.06 1.27
C PHE A 201 10.32 -5.00 0.52
N SER A 202 11.44 -5.34 1.16
CA SER A 202 12.34 -6.40 0.74
C SER A 202 12.63 -7.34 1.89
N TYR A 203 13.21 -8.50 1.57
CA TYR A 203 13.47 -9.55 2.54
C TYR A 203 14.94 -9.71 2.85
N ARG A 204 15.23 -10.10 4.09
CA ARG A 204 16.54 -10.50 4.56
C ARG A 204 16.47 -11.86 5.19
N LYS A 205 17.52 -12.67 4.99
CA LYS A 205 17.65 -13.96 5.63
C LYS A 205 17.66 -13.80 7.16
N PRO A 206 16.81 -14.52 7.89
CA PRO A 206 16.82 -14.48 9.34
C PRO A 206 18.10 -15.11 9.89
N GLY A 207 18.68 -14.51 10.94
CA GLY A 207 19.77 -15.12 11.68
C GLY A 207 19.33 -16.38 12.42
N TRP A 208 20.29 -17.16 12.96
CA TRP A 208 20.03 -18.46 13.57
C TRP A 208 18.91 -18.44 14.63
N ILE A 209 18.97 -17.51 15.59
CA ILE A 209 17.96 -17.35 16.65
C ILE A 209 16.56 -17.10 16.04
N ARG A 210 16.47 -16.20 15.08
CA ARG A 210 15.20 -15.87 14.42
C ARG A 210 14.63 -17.04 13.64
N LYS A 211 15.50 -17.80 12.97
CA LYS A 211 15.09 -18.96 12.18
C LYS A 211 14.63 -20.11 13.07
N HIS A 212 15.39 -20.46 14.11
CA HIS A 212 15.18 -21.69 14.87
C HIS A 212 14.30 -21.49 16.11
N ILE A 213 14.43 -20.36 16.82
CA ILE A 213 13.64 -20.07 18.03
C ILE A 213 12.32 -19.40 17.65
N PHE A 214 12.36 -18.31 16.86
CA PHE A 214 11.16 -17.57 16.48
C PHE A 214 10.48 -18.10 15.21
N ARG A 215 11.04 -19.10 14.55
CA ARG A 215 10.55 -19.72 13.31
C ARG A 215 10.23 -18.70 12.22
N GLN A 216 11.04 -17.65 12.11
CA GLN A 216 10.85 -16.60 11.10
C GLN A 216 11.33 -17.09 9.74
N ILE A 217 10.48 -16.90 8.72
CA ILE A 217 10.79 -17.26 7.33
C ILE A 217 11.73 -16.20 6.74
N ALA A 218 11.44 -14.92 7.00
CA ALA A 218 12.21 -13.79 6.51
C ALA A 218 12.20 -12.63 7.53
N CYS A 219 13.18 -11.75 7.44
CA CYS A 219 13.17 -10.44 8.08
C CYS A 219 12.87 -9.38 7.03
N PHE A 220 12.14 -8.33 7.40
CA PHE A 220 11.72 -7.28 6.48
C PHE A 220 12.64 -6.06 6.55
N THR A 221 12.94 -5.49 5.38
CA THR A 221 13.43 -4.12 5.26
C THR A 221 12.38 -3.30 4.54
N LEU A 222 11.95 -2.20 5.15
CA LEU A 222 11.08 -1.21 4.52
C LEU A 222 11.90 0.01 4.17
N ARG A 223 11.95 0.36 2.88
CA ARG A 223 12.64 1.54 2.37
C ARG A 223 11.64 2.61 1.98
N ILE A 224 12.01 3.85 2.24
CA ILE A 224 11.22 5.06 1.92
C ILE A 224 11.91 5.77 0.77
N GLY A 225 11.22 5.92 -0.36
CA GLY A 225 11.71 6.64 -1.53
C GLY A 225 11.50 8.14 -1.46
N GLU A 226 11.68 8.80 -2.58
CA GLU A 226 11.39 10.23 -2.76
C GLU A 226 9.97 10.43 -3.33
N PRO A 227 9.30 11.55 -3.03
CA PRO A 227 7.96 11.83 -3.55
C PRO A 227 7.97 11.95 -5.06
N LEU A 228 7.01 11.34 -5.72
CA LEU A 228 6.77 11.42 -7.16
C LEU A 228 5.54 12.29 -7.41
N PHE A 229 5.66 13.24 -8.34
CA PHE A 229 4.60 14.19 -8.67
C PHE A 229 3.95 13.87 -10.00
N PRO A 230 2.63 14.13 -10.17
CA PRO A 230 2.01 14.12 -11.48
C PRO A 230 2.72 15.11 -12.42
N ASN A 231 3.02 14.71 -13.64
CA ASN A 231 3.71 15.56 -14.61
C ASN A 231 2.72 16.59 -15.20
N PRO A 232 2.86 17.90 -14.92
CA PRO A 232 1.91 18.91 -15.37
C PRO A 232 1.87 19.12 -16.89
N ALA A 233 2.90 18.70 -17.62
CA ALA A 233 2.98 18.84 -19.08
C ALA A 233 2.13 17.80 -19.84
N MET A 234 1.66 16.76 -19.18
CA MET A 234 0.86 15.69 -19.77
C MET A 234 -0.64 15.93 -19.56
N ASN A 235 -1.49 15.36 -20.42
CA ASN A 235 -2.94 15.32 -20.16
C ASN A 235 -3.28 14.39 -18.97
N PRO A 236 -4.47 14.49 -18.36
CA PRO A 236 -4.79 13.72 -17.15
C PRO A 236 -4.62 12.20 -17.28
N LYS A 237 -5.01 11.61 -18.42
CA LYS A 237 -4.87 10.16 -18.64
C LYS A 237 -3.41 9.73 -18.75
N GLU A 238 -2.59 10.52 -19.43
CA GLU A 238 -1.15 10.28 -19.55
C GLU A 238 -0.44 10.45 -18.22
N ARG A 239 -0.82 11.47 -17.40
CA ARG A 239 -0.30 11.65 -16.04
C ARG A 239 -0.54 10.43 -15.16
N GLU A 240 -1.76 9.88 -15.19
CA GLU A 240 -2.10 8.69 -14.41
C GLU A 240 -1.22 7.51 -14.79
N LYS A 241 -1.04 7.30 -16.09
CA LYS A 241 -0.24 6.22 -16.63
C LYS A 241 1.24 6.36 -16.26
N ASP A 242 1.82 7.51 -16.56
CA ASP A 242 3.21 7.85 -16.24
C ASP A 242 3.49 7.69 -14.75
N LEU A 243 2.63 8.26 -13.91
CA LEU A 243 2.79 8.19 -12.48
C LEU A 243 2.64 6.76 -11.94
N THR A 244 1.74 5.94 -12.52
CA THR A 244 1.59 4.53 -12.15
C THR A 244 2.86 3.75 -12.42
N ILE A 245 3.46 3.91 -13.61
CA ILE A 245 4.69 3.23 -14.01
C ILE A 245 5.85 3.68 -13.12
N ARG A 246 6.06 5.00 -12.97
CA ARG A 246 7.14 5.53 -12.12
C ARG A 246 7.01 5.07 -10.66
N CYS A 247 5.79 4.99 -10.12
CA CYS A 247 5.56 4.47 -8.78
C CYS A 247 5.90 2.99 -8.68
N HIS A 248 5.50 2.17 -9.66
CA HIS A 248 5.84 0.76 -9.71
C HIS A 248 7.34 0.53 -9.75
N ASP A 249 8.03 1.21 -10.66
CA ASP A 249 9.49 1.10 -10.83
C ASP A 249 10.25 1.57 -9.57
N ALA A 250 9.78 2.65 -8.94
CA ALA A 250 10.35 3.10 -7.68
C ALA A 250 10.17 2.06 -6.57
N VAL A 251 9.00 1.43 -6.47
CA VAL A 251 8.75 0.37 -5.47
C VAL A 251 9.59 -0.87 -5.78
N CYS A 252 9.77 -1.26 -7.05
CA CYS A 252 10.68 -2.34 -7.44
C CYS A 252 12.11 -2.07 -6.92
N ARG A 253 12.68 -0.91 -7.23
CA ARG A 253 14.04 -0.53 -6.78
C ARG A 253 14.15 -0.50 -5.25
N LEU A 254 13.14 0.01 -4.55
CA LEU A 254 13.09 0.00 -3.09
C LEU A 254 12.97 -1.42 -2.51
N ALA A 255 12.28 -2.31 -3.22
CA ALA A 255 12.23 -3.74 -2.90
C ALA A 255 13.55 -4.47 -3.23
N GLY A 256 14.50 -3.81 -3.90
CA GLY A 256 15.79 -4.37 -4.29
C GLY A 256 15.71 -5.21 -5.56
N ILE A 257 14.77 -4.89 -6.43
CA ILE A 257 14.56 -5.55 -7.73
C ILE A 257 14.61 -4.44 -8.79
N GLU A 258 15.48 -4.59 -9.78
CA GLU A 258 15.41 -3.69 -10.93
C GLU A 258 14.10 -3.95 -11.72
N PRO A 259 13.42 -2.91 -12.21
CA PRO A 259 12.15 -3.07 -12.89
C PRO A 259 12.19 -4.06 -14.05
N GLU A 260 13.32 -4.10 -14.77
CA GLU A 260 13.58 -5.00 -15.89
C GLU A 260 13.66 -6.48 -15.43
N ASP A 261 14.13 -6.72 -14.20
CA ASP A 261 14.27 -8.03 -13.59
C ASP A 261 13.02 -8.47 -12.80
N ASN A 262 12.01 -7.61 -12.73
CA ASN A 262 10.78 -7.90 -12.00
C ASN A 262 9.84 -8.80 -12.82
N LEU A 263 10.16 -10.08 -12.89
CA LEU A 263 9.41 -11.10 -13.64
C LEU A 263 8.10 -11.45 -12.93
N TYR A 264 7.10 -10.62 -13.14
CA TYR A 264 5.76 -10.90 -12.63
C TYR A 264 4.72 -10.96 -13.76
N PRO A 265 3.76 -11.87 -13.59
CA PRO A 265 3.78 -13.07 -12.74
C PRO A 265 4.94 -14.00 -13.10
N PRO A 266 5.43 -14.83 -12.18
CA PRO A 266 6.61 -15.67 -12.45
C PRO A 266 6.42 -16.62 -13.64
N LEU A 267 5.18 -16.84 -14.07
CA LEU A 267 4.82 -17.62 -15.24
C LEU A 267 4.82 -16.82 -16.56
N PHE A 268 4.93 -15.48 -16.47
CA PHE A 268 4.99 -14.63 -17.67
C PHE A 268 6.46 -14.45 -18.07
N ASN A 269 6.72 -14.69 -19.34
CA ASN A 269 7.93 -14.18 -19.99
C ASN A 269 7.79 -12.66 -20.21
N ASP A 270 8.87 -12.01 -20.63
CA ASP A 270 8.88 -10.55 -20.81
C ASP A 270 7.79 -10.05 -21.78
N SER A 271 7.48 -10.81 -22.85
CA SER A 271 6.42 -10.45 -23.79
C SER A 271 5.04 -10.41 -23.11
N LYS A 272 4.71 -11.40 -22.30
CA LYS A 272 3.43 -11.44 -21.57
C LYS A 272 3.32 -10.34 -20.50
N ARG A 273 4.43 -9.94 -19.89
CA ARG A 273 4.49 -8.79 -19.01
C ARG A 273 4.17 -7.49 -19.74
N ILE A 274 4.75 -7.31 -20.92
CA ILE A 274 4.49 -6.16 -21.80
C ILE A 274 3.02 -6.13 -22.21
N ASP A 275 2.47 -7.26 -22.64
CA ASP A 275 1.07 -7.39 -23.03
C ASP A 275 0.14 -7.05 -21.87
N TYR A 276 0.40 -7.55 -20.67
CA TYR A 276 -0.40 -7.23 -19.48
C TYR A 276 -0.45 -5.73 -19.22
N TYR A 277 0.69 -5.03 -19.25
CA TYR A 277 0.73 -3.58 -19.06
C TYR A 277 0.05 -2.83 -20.21
N THR A 278 0.19 -3.30 -21.43
CA THR A 278 -0.47 -2.73 -22.60
C THR A 278 -1.98 -2.85 -22.49
N ASP A 279 -2.49 -4.04 -22.18
CA ASP A 279 -3.93 -4.33 -22.08
C ASP A 279 -4.56 -3.63 -20.87
N THR A 280 -3.90 -3.69 -19.71
CA THR A 280 -4.44 -3.13 -18.46
C THR A 280 -4.35 -1.61 -18.45
N TYR A 281 -3.30 -1.02 -19.00
CA TYR A 281 -3.04 0.41 -18.93
C TYR A 281 -3.08 1.12 -20.28
N GLY A 282 -3.23 0.36 -21.39
CA GLY A 282 -3.30 0.88 -22.76
C GLY A 282 -2.03 1.63 -23.20
N ILE A 283 -0.87 1.22 -22.72
CA ILE A 283 0.46 1.72 -23.15
C ILE A 283 1.34 0.50 -23.39
N GLY A 284 2.02 0.46 -24.52
CA GLY A 284 3.19 -0.39 -24.62
C GLY A 284 4.21 0.04 -23.55
N TYR A 285 4.40 -0.77 -22.52
CA TYR A 285 5.53 -0.62 -21.62
C TYR A 285 6.79 -0.93 -22.45
N LYS A 286 7.45 0.10 -22.90
CA LYS A 286 8.81 -0.04 -23.41
C LYS A 286 9.71 -0.11 -22.19
N GLY A 287 10.10 -1.30 -21.79
CA GLY A 287 11.21 -1.47 -20.89
C GLY A 287 12.34 -0.59 -21.40
N SER A 288 12.94 0.21 -20.52
CA SER A 288 14.16 0.95 -20.85
C SER A 288 15.24 -0.10 -21.16
N HIS A 289 15.58 -0.24 -22.43
CA HIS A 289 16.78 -0.95 -22.86
C HIS A 289 18.01 -0.15 -22.43
#